data_ff725650c5926a98dd159830853d8d0f
#
_entry.id   ff725650c5926a98dd159830853d8d0f
#
_cell.length_a   1.000
_cell.length_b   1.000
_cell.length_c   1.000
_cell.angle_alpha   90.00
_cell.angle_beta   90.00
_cell.angle_gamma   90.00
#
_symmetry.space_group_name_H-M   'P 1'
#
loop_
_entity.id
_entity.type
_entity.pdbx_description
1 polymer ?
#
loop_
_entity_poly.entity_id
_entity_poly.type
_entity_poly.pdbx_seq_one_letter_code
_entity_poly.pdbx_strand_id
1 'polypeptide(L)'
;LSEVVLRKNIFQESILDFKSNQFWDLVLIKGVLIHINPEFLPQVYKALYDSSNRYILVCEYYNPSPVEINYRGHKDRLFKRDFAGEMLKKYIDLKLIDYGFIYKNDPNFPQDDISWFLMEKSD
;
A
#
# COMPACT_ATOMS: atom_id res chain seq x y z
N LEU A 1 7.25 18.89 -1.70
CA LEU A 1 6.80 18.01 -2.78
C LEU A 1 6.51 18.77 -4.07
N SER A 2 5.95 19.98 -3.94
CA SER A 2 5.67 20.84 -5.11
C SER A 2 6.93 21.29 -5.86
N GLU A 3 8.11 21.14 -5.26
CA GLU A 3 9.38 21.43 -5.93
C GLU A 3 9.78 20.33 -6.90
N VAL A 4 9.25 19.12 -6.71
CA VAL A 4 9.58 17.95 -7.52
C VAL A 4 8.40 17.55 -8.42
N VAL A 5 7.18 17.72 -7.92
CA VAL A 5 5.96 17.30 -8.59
C VAL A 5 5.10 18.51 -8.88
N LEU A 6 4.54 18.59 -10.08
CA LEU A 6 3.64 19.69 -10.44
C LEU A 6 2.41 19.69 -9.51
N ARG A 7 1.98 20.89 -9.12
CA ARG A 7 0.85 21.06 -8.19
C ARG A 7 -0.43 20.35 -8.63
N LYS A 8 -0.70 20.34 -9.93
CA LYS A 8 -1.89 19.68 -10.47
C LYS A 8 -1.88 18.16 -10.24
N ASN A 9 -0.71 17.61 -9.91
CA ASN A 9 -0.55 16.18 -9.64
C ASN A 9 -0.46 15.85 -8.15
N ILE A 10 -0.75 16.84 -7.30
CA ILE A 10 -0.75 16.66 -5.84
C ILE A 10 -2.17 16.84 -5.33
N PHE A 11 -2.70 15.80 -4.67
CA PHE A 11 -4.07 15.78 -4.15
C PHE A 11 -4.02 15.65 -2.62
N GLN A 12 -4.51 16.65 -1.93
CA GLN A 12 -4.58 16.64 -0.46
C GLN A 12 -5.93 16.10 -0.02
N GLU A 13 -6.06 14.79 -0.02
CA GLU A 13 -7.31 14.14 0.38
C GLU A 13 -7.03 12.75 0.96
N SER A 14 -8.00 12.23 1.71
CA SER A 14 -7.91 10.89 2.26
C SER A 14 -7.97 9.84 1.15
N ILE A 15 -7.23 8.75 1.31
CA ILE A 15 -7.34 7.61 0.40
C ILE A 15 -8.76 7.05 0.35
N LEU A 16 -9.53 7.23 1.43
CA LEU A 16 -10.92 6.77 1.49
C LEU A 16 -11.83 7.57 0.57
N ASP A 17 -11.48 8.82 0.30
CA ASP A 17 -12.27 9.72 -0.56
C ASP A 17 -11.72 9.81 -1.96
N PHE A 18 -10.53 9.26 -2.19
CA PHE A 18 -9.86 9.37 -3.48
C PHE A 18 -10.57 8.54 -4.54
N LYS A 19 -10.93 9.21 -5.62
CA LYS A 19 -11.47 8.57 -6.82
C LYS A 19 -10.73 9.13 -8.01
N SER A 20 -10.05 8.24 -8.72
CA SER A 20 -9.31 8.63 -9.89
C SER A 20 -10.19 8.54 -11.13
N ASN A 21 -10.11 9.55 -11.98
CA ASN A 21 -10.65 9.49 -13.33
C ASN A 21 -9.56 9.19 -14.36
N GLN A 22 -8.37 8.87 -13.89
CA GLN A 22 -7.23 8.47 -14.69
C GLN A 22 -6.70 7.13 -14.18
N PHE A 23 -5.90 6.48 -15.03
CA PHE A 23 -5.21 5.24 -14.69
C PHE A 23 -3.72 5.45 -14.83
N TRP A 24 -2.96 4.75 -14.00
CA TRP A 24 -1.50 4.82 -14.03
C TRP A 24 -0.92 3.43 -14.21
N ASP A 25 0.24 3.36 -14.85
CA ASP A 25 0.93 2.08 -15.08
C ASP A 25 1.39 1.43 -13.79
N LEU A 26 1.77 2.25 -12.79
CA LEU A 26 2.18 1.80 -11.47
C LEU A 26 1.47 2.61 -10.40
N VAL A 27 0.85 1.93 -9.47
CA VAL A 27 0.27 2.53 -8.26
C VAL A 27 1.07 2.03 -7.06
N LEU A 28 1.59 2.97 -6.28
CA LEU A 28 2.40 2.67 -5.10
C LEU A 28 1.67 3.12 -3.84
N ILE A 29 1.63 2.26 -2.84
CA ILE A 29 1.20 2.65 -1.49
C ILE A 29 2.27 2.21 -0.50
N LYS A 30 2.66 3.13 0.39
CA LYS A 30 3.72 2.88 1.36
C LYS A 30 3.38 3.52 2.69
N GLY A 31 3.33 2.72 3.75
CA GLY A 31 3.11 3.21 5.11
C GLY A 31 1.73 3.82 5.35
N VAL A 32 0.73 3.46 4.58
CA VAL A 32 -0.64 3.97 4.68
C VAL A 32 -1.60 2.90 5.17
N LEU A 33 -1.53 1.70 4.59
CA LEU A 33 -2.48 0.63 4.92
C LEU A 33 -2.40 0.24 6.40
N ILE A 34 -1.22 0.34 6.99
CA ILE A 34 -1.03 0.02 8.41
C ILE A 34 -1.81 0.96 9.33
N HIS A 35 -2.26 2.11 8.84
CA HIS A 35 -3.04 3.08 9.62
C HIS A 35 -4.53 3.06 9.27
N ILE A 36 -4.94 2.25 8.32
CA ILE A 36 -6.34 2.17 7.89
C ILE A 36 -7.08 1.18 8.78
N ASN A 37 -8.23 1.60 9.32
CA ASN A 37 -9.10 0.67 10.04
C ASN A 37 -9.46 -0.48 9.09
N PRO A 38 -9.25 -1.74 9.51
CA PRO A 38 -9.47 -2.90 8.63
C PRO A 38 -10.86 -2.98 7.98
N GLU A 39 -11.87 -2.40 8.58
CA GLU A 39 -13.22 -2.40 7.95
C GLU A 39 -13.26 -1.62 6.65
N PHE A 40 -12.32 -0.68 6.44
CA PHE A 40 -12.23 0.13 5.23
C PHE A 40 -11.23 -0.41 4.21
N LEU A 41 -10.52 -1.48 4.52
CA LEU A 41 -9.51 -2.04 3.60
C LEU A 41 -10.10 -2.46 2.25
N PRO A 42 -11.28 -3.11 2.18
CA PRO A 42 -11.84 -3.46 0.87
C PRO A 42 -12.02 -2.25 -0.05
N GLN A 43 -12.42 -1.11 0.51
CA GLN A 43 -12.58 0.14 -0.23
C GLN A 43 -11.23 0.68 -0.72
N VAL A 44 -10.22 0.63 0.13
CA VAL A 44 -8.87 1.09 -0.24
C VAL A 44 -8.26 0.17 -1.29
N TYR A 45 -8.40 -1.13 -1.13
CA TYR A 45 -7.92 -2.10 -2.12
C TYR A 45 -8.55 -1.86 -3.49
N LYS A 46 -9.86 -1.55 -3.50
CA LYS A 46 -10.55 -1.24 -4.74
C LYS A 46 -9.98 0.01 -5.39
N ALA A 47 -9.70 1.05 -4.61
CA ALA A 47 -9.11 2.28 -5.15
C ALA A 47 -7.73 2.01 -5.77
N LEU A 48 -6.90 1.21 -5.12
CA LEU A 48 -5.60 0.83 -5.65
C LEU A 48 -5.74 0.02 -6.94
N TYR A 49 -6.62 -0.96 -6.93
CA TYR A 49 -6.84 -1.84 -8.06
C TYR A 49 -7.37 -1.07 -9.27
N ASP A 50 -8.41 -0.26 -9.05
CA ASP A 50 -9.07 0.49 -10.13
C ASP A 50 -8.17 1.58 -10.72
N SER A 51 -7.25 2.12 -9.93
CA SER A 51 -6.34 3.19 -10.39
C SER A 51 -5.17 2.69 -11.21
N SER A 52 -4.92 1.39 -11.23
CA SER A 52 -3.78 0.81 -11.93
C SER A 52 -4.19 0.20 -13.25
N ASN A 53 -3.40 0.49 -14.30
CA ASN A 53 -3.47 -0.22 -15.57
C ASN A 53 -2.71 -1.54 -15.51
N ARG A 54 -1.66 -1.62 -14.69
CA ARG A 54 -0.78 -2.77 -14.76
C ARG A 54 -0.19 -3.18 -13.43
N TYR A 55 0.56 -2.30 -12.76
CA TYR A 55 1.30 -2.68 -11.56
C TYR A 55 0.75 -2.03 -10.31
N ILE A 56 0.79 -2.77 -9.21
CA ILE A 56 0.50 -2.27 -7.87
C ILE A 56 1.65 -2.71 -6.97
N LEU A 57 2.26 -1.73 -6.28
CA LEU A 57 3.37 -1.98 -5.35
C LEU A 57 2.92 -1.60 -3.94
N VAL A 58 2.88 -2.59 -3.06
CA VAL A 58 2.48 -2.42 -1.66
C VAL A 58 3.73 -2.52 -0.79
N CYS A 59 4.00 -1.48 -0.01
CA CYS A 59 5.16 -1.40 0.89
C CYS A 59 4.64 -1.08 2.29
N GLU A 60 4.52 -2.11 3.13
CA GLU A 60 3.92 -1.97 4.46
C GLU A 60 4.61 -2.89 5.46
N TYR A 61 4.35 -2.69 6.74
CA TYR A 61 4.73 -3.67 7.75
C TYR A 61 3.89 -4.92 7.55
N TYR A 62 4.56 -6.05 7.51
CA TYR A 62 3.92 -7.33 7.24
C TYR A 62 3.74 -8.15 8.50
N ASN A 63 2.64 -8.89 8.60
CA ASN A 63 2.47 -9.98 9.53
C ASN A 63 1.58 -11.04 8.87
N PRO A 64 1.92 -12.32 9.00
CA PRO A 64 1.12 -13.38 8.34
C PRO A 64 -0.32 -13.45 8.86
N SER A 65 -0.54 -13.05 10.09
CA SER A 65 -1.87 -12.98 10.70
C SER A 65 -2.18 -11.55 11.11
N PRO A 66 -3.45 -11.11 11.02
CA PRO A 66 -3.80 -9.76 11.44
C PRO A 66 -3.45 -9.51 12.91
N VAL A 67 -2.73 -8.43 13.17
CA VAL A 67 -2.43 -7.97 14.52
C VAL A 67 -2.65 -6.47 14.60
N GLU A 68 -3.06 -6.00 15.76
CA GLU A 68 -3.24 -4.59 16.07
C GLU A 68 -2.25 -4.21 17.15
N ILE A 69 -1.51 -3.14 16.94
CA ILE A 69 -0.48 -2.68 17.85
C ILE A 69 -0.77 -1.24 18.25
N ASN A 70 -0.72 -0.94 19.54
CA ASN A 70 -0.79 0.43 20.01
C ASN A 70 0.51 1.16 19.65
N TYR A 71 0.37 2.30 19.02
CA TYR A 71 1.47 3.08 18.50
C TYR A 71 1.37 4.50 19.05
N ARG A 72 2.43 4.99 19.67
CA ARG A 72 2.49 6.32 20.27
C ARG A 72 1.38 6.58 21.30
N GLY A 73 1.04 5.54 22.10
CA GLY A 73 0.02 5.65 23.11
C GLY A 73 -1.34 5.14 22.66
N HIS A 74 -2.40 5.56 23.37
CA HIS A 74 -3.73 4.96 23.23
C HIS A 74 -4.50 5.41 21.99
N LYS A 75 -4.07 6.46 21.30
CA LYS A 75 -4.85 7.08 20.23
C LYS A 75 -4.51 6.55 18.86
N ASP A 76 -3.26 6.12 18.65
CA ASP A 76 -2.80 5.67 17.35
C ASP A 76 -2.63 4.16 17.35
N ARG A 77 -3.15 3.53 16.30
CA ARG A 77 -3.07 2.08 16.14
C ARG A 77 -2.37 1.73 14.86
N LEU A 78 -1.57 0.68 14.92
CA LEU A 78 -0.96 0.07 13.74
C LEU A 78 -1.61 -1.29 13.53
N PHE A 79 -1.97 -1.55 12.27
CA PHE A 79 -2.54 -2.81 11.86
C PHE A 79 -1.55 -3.49 10.93
N LYS A 80 -0.95 -4.60 11.38
CA LYS A 80 -0.05 -5.38 10.53
C LYS A 80 -0.79 -6.62 10.05
N ARG A 81 -0.70 -6.89 8.76
CA ARG A 81 -1.32 -8.05 8.15
C ARG A 81 -0.73 -8.29 6.77
N ASP A 82 -1.19 -9.34 6.11
CA ASP A 82 -0.76 -9.66 4.75
C ASP A 82 -1.63 -8.90 3.74
N PHE A 83 -1.39 -7.59 3.62
CA PHE A 83 -2.18 -6.73 2.74
C PHE A 83 -2.15 -7.22 1.29
N ALA A 84 -0.96 -7.53 0.78
CA ALA A 84 -0.82 -8.01 -0.59
C ALA A 84 -1.54 -9.35 -0.79
N GLY A 85 -1.41 -10.26 0.16
CA GLY A 85 -2.12 -11.54 0.10
C GLY A 85 -3.62 -11.38 0.08
N GLU A 86 -4.14 -10.40 0.84
CA GLU A 86 -5.57 -10.09 0.82
C GLU A 86 -6.02 -9.59 -0.54
N MET A 87 -5.23 -8.73 -1.18
CA MET A 87 -5.52 -8.25 -2.52
C MET A 87 -5.46 -9.38 -3.56
N LEU A 88 -4.46 -10.26 -3.45
CA LEU A 88 -4.32 -11.40 -4.36
C LEU A 88 -5.50 -12.36 -4.27
N LYS A 89 -6.08 -12.52 -3.08
CA LYS A 89 -7.26 -13.36 -2.89
C LYS A 89 -8.52 -12.69 -3.45
N LYS A 90 -8.61 -11.37 -3.32
CA LYS A 90 -9.78 -10.62 -3.76
C LYS A 90 -9.82 -10.44 -5.27
N TYR A 91 -8.69 -10.20 -5.89
CA TYR A 91 -8.58 -9.92 -7.32
C TYR A 91 -7.81 -11.05 -7.98
N ILE A 92 -8.53 -12.00 -8.54
CA ILE A 92 -7.94 -13.25 -9.05
C ILE A 92 -7.06 -13.03 -10.29
N ASP A 93 -7.19 -11.89 -10.97
CA ASP A 93 -6.34 -11.53 -12.11
C ASP A 93 -5.03 -10.87 -11.69
N LEU A 94 -4.87 -10.55 -10.39
CA LEU A 94 -3.60 -10.07 -9.88
C LEU A 94 -2.62 -11.22 -9.71
N LYS A 95 -1.38 -11.00 -10.15
CA LYS A 95 -0.28 -11.95 -10.00
C LYS A 95 0.84 -11.32 -9.19
N LEU A 96 1.38 -12.06 -8.26
CA LEU A 96 2.59 -11.64 -7.53
C LEU A 96 3.78 -11.80 -8.47
N ILE A 97 4.49 -10.69 -8.72
CA ILE A 97 5.65 -10.67 -9.62
C ILE A 97 6.94 -10.80 -8.83
N ASP A 98 7.04 -10.05 -7.74
CA ASP A 98 8.24 -10.03 -6.92
C ASP A 98 7.90 -9.51 -5.53
N TYR A 99 8.77 -9.76 -4.57
CA TYR A 99 8.61 -9.26 -3.21
C TYR A 99 9.97 -9.21 -2.52
N GLY A 100 10.06 -8.46 -1.45
CA GLY A 100 11.30 -8.35 -0.72
C GLY A 100 11.12 -7.64 0.61
N PHE A 101 12.25 -7.44 1.26
CA PHE A 101 12.31 -6.85 2.58
C PHE A 101 13.42 -5.81 2.61
N ILE A 102 13.16 -4.67 3.21
CA ILE A 102 14.13 -3.59 3.31
C ILE A 102 14.48 -3.39 4.78
N TYR A 103 15.69 -3.80 5.11
CA TYR A 103 16.19 -3.84 6.47
C TYR A 103 16.58 -2.43 6.96
N LYS A 104 16.19 -2.10 8.19
CA LYS A 104 16.51 -0.79 8.78
C LYS A 104 18.01 -0.56 8.96
N ASN A 105 18.78 -1.63 9.10
CA ASN A 105 20.22 -1.56 9.26
C ASN A 105 20.99 -1.84 7.96
N ASP A 106 20.31 -1.74 6.81
CA ASP A 106 20.98 -1.83 5.52
C ASP A 106 21.94 -0.64 5.38
N PRO A 107 23.23 -0.87 5.12
CA PRO A 107 24.20 0.23 5.06
C PRO A 107 24.02 1.17 3.87
N ASN A 108 23.30 0.75 2.83
CA ASN A 108 23.16 1.54 1.60
C ASN A 108 21.78 2.16 1.45
N PHE A 109 20.72 1.38 1.65
CA PHE A 109 19.34 1.82 1.41
C PHE A 109 18.42 1.38 2.54
N PRO A 110 18.60 1.92 3.77
CA PRO A 110 17.79 1.47 4.90
C PRO A 110 16.35 1.97 4.81
N GLN A 111 15.42 1.13 5.28
CA GLN A 111 14.02 1.47 5.52
C GLN A 111 13.62 0.87 6.87
N ASP A 112 12.39 1.04 7.30
CA ASP A 112 11.94 0.63 8.64
C ASP A 112 11.47 -0.82 8.67
N ASP A 113 12.27 -1.76 8.17
CA ASP A 113 11.90 -3.18 8.12
C ASP A 113 10.59 -3.38 7.36
N ILE A 114 10.48 -2.71 6.22
CA ILE A 114 9.30 -2.75 5.37
C ILE A 114 9.38 -3.92 4.41
N SER A 115 8.27 -4.64 4.26
CA SER A 115 8.13 -5.66 3.22
C SER A 115 7.42 -5.04 2.02
N TRP A 116 7.89 -5.35 0.82
CA TRP A 116 7.27 -4.85 -0.41
C TRP A 116 6.82 -6.00 -1.30
N PHE A 117 5.73 -5.77 -2.00
CA PHE A 117 5.12 -6.76 -2.88
C PHE A 117 4.70 -6.08 -4.18
N LEU A 118 5.25 -6.56 -5.28
CA LEU A 118 4.90 -6.07 -6.61
C LEU A 118 3.92 -7.02 -7.26
N MET A 119 2.78 -6.49 -7.66
CA MET A 119 1.71 -7.27 -8.29
C MET A 119 1.43 -6.71 -9.67
N GLU A 120 0.99 -7.56 -10.57
CA GLU A 120 0.64 -7.19 -11.94
C GLU A 120 -0.76 -7.69 -12.27
N LYS A 121 -1.56 -6.82 -12.89
CA LYS A 121 -2.87 -7.19 -13.42
C LYS A 121 -2.65 -7.95 -14.74
N SER A 122 -3.26 -9.11 -14.86
CA SER A 122 -3.24 -9.84 -16.13
C SER A 122 -4.36 -9.33 -17.03
N ASP A 123 -4.09 -9.33 -18.30
CA ASP A 123 -5.07 -8.91 -19.32
C ASP A 123 -6.24 -9.88 -19.44
#